data_99cb1d495984200d0e9ea8f70b381efc
#
_entry.id   99cb1d495984200d0e9ea8f70b381efc
#
_cell.length_a   1.000
_cell.length_b   1.000
_cell.length_c   1.000
_cell.angle_alpha   90.00
_cell.angle_beta   90.00
_cell.angle_gamma   90.00
#
_symmetry.space_group_name_H-M   'P 1'
#
loop_
_entity.id
_entity.type
_entity.pdbx_description
1 polymer ?
#
loop_
_entity_poly.entity_id
_entity_poly.type
_entity_poly.pdbx_seq_one_letter_code
_entity_poly.pdbx_strand_id
1 'polypeptide(L)'
;MSVQVENLEKNMAKLTIEVAAEEVEKAIQAAYLKEKGKISMPGFRKGKVPRKMIEKMYGEAVFYEDAANTLIQENYPAAVEESGIDIVSRPTIDVVQIESGKPFIFTEEVAVRPEVKLGKYLGVQVTKIDTSVSDEEVEAAVEKERNNNARTVTVTDRPIANGDTAVIDFEGFVDGVAFEGGKGENHPLEIGSHSFIDTFEDQLVGKNAGDEVEVNVTFPEKYQAADLAGKPAMFKVKIHEVKCKELPELNDEFAQDVSEFDTLEEYKADVKKHLEVEKENEAKKTKEDEAIKKIIDKSTMEIPEAMIETQCENMVNEFAQRLAQSGLSMEQYMQFSGLTLDKLKEQVRPEAETRIKSSLVLEQIAKDEKIEITDEELDAEIEKMAAQYGMEADKLKEYIGDNEKEAMKRDLAVTKAVDLIMENVKERAKAKSKKEKEAEEKEGTEE
;
A
#
# COMPACT_ATOMS: atom_id res chain seq x y z
N MET A 1 11.21 -13.57 -38.89
CA MET A 1 10.87 -12.34 -38.19
C MET A 1 12.03 -11.37 -38.35
N SER A 2 11.79 -10.07 -38.48
CA SER A 2 12.84 -9.04 -38.40
C SER A 2 12.39 -7.95 -37.44
N VAL A 3 13.32 -7.41 -36.67
CA VAL A 3 13.06 -6.38 -35.68
C VAL A 3 13.90 -5.15 -36.00
N GLN A 4 13.28 -3.98 -36.02
CA GLN A 4 13.97 -2.71 -36.17
C GLN A 4 13.66 -1.86 -34.92
N VAL A 5 14.72 -1.31 -34.30
CA VAL A 5 14.63 -0.48 -33.10
C VAL A 5 14.92 0.96 -33.47
N GLU A 6 14.00 1.86 -33.16
CA GLU A 6 14.16 3.31 -33.28
C GLU A 6 14.08 3.91 -31.87
N ASN A 7 15.15 4.58 -31.44
CA ASN A 7 15.16 5.30 -30.18
C ASN A 7 14.43 6.63 -30.34
N LEU A 8 13.45 6.85 -29.49
CA LEU A 8 12.66 8.09 -29.40
C LEU A 8 13.18 8.98 -28.26
N GLU A 9 12.64 10.19 -28.17
CA GLU A 9 12.93 11.08 -27.05
C GLU A 9 12.36 10.54 -25.73
N LYS A 10 12.90 11.02 -24.59
CA LYS A 10 12.45 10.69 -23.21
C LYS A 10 12.52 9.21 -22.87
N ASN A 11 13.57 8.55 -23.27
CA ASN A 11 13.78 7.11 -23.03
C ASN A 11 12.60 6.23 -23.50
N MET A 12 12.04 6.58 -24.65
CA MET A 12 11.09 5.75 -25.37
C MET A 12 11.79 5.08 -26.55
N ALA A 13 11.35 3.90 -26.93
CA ALA A 13 11.77 3.21 -28.13
C ALA A 13 10.56 2.70 -28.90
N LYS A 14 10.71 2.67 -30.23
CA LYS A 14 9.73 2.09 -31.13
C LYS A 14 10.35 0.88 -31.80
N LEU A 15 9.74 -0.28 -31.56
CA LEU A 15 10.07 -1.51 -32.23
C LEU A 15 9.13 -1.66 -33.42
N THR A 16 9.70 -1.90 -34.60
CA THR A 16 8.93 -2.32 -35.78
C THR A 16 9.22 -3.78 -36.04
N ILE A 17 8.19 -4.61 -35.95
CA ILE A 17 8.30 -6.06 -36.05
C ILE A 17 7.61 -6.50 -37.34
N GLU A 18 8.34 -7.25 -38.17
CA GLU A 18 7.84 -7.79 -39.42
C GLU A 18 7.81 -9.32 -39.34
N VAL A 19 6.63 -9.92 -39.54
CA VAL A 19 6.37 -11.35 -39.52
C VAL A 19 6.11 -11.81 -40.97
N ALA A 20 6.75 -12.89 -41.39
CA ALA A 20 6.67 -13.40 -42.77
C ALA A 20 5.21 -13.74 -43.17
N ALA A 21 4.88 -13.50 -44.44
CA ALA A 21 3.56 -13.75 -44.98
C ALA A 21 3.08 -15.21 -44.81
N GLU A 22 3.99 -16.20 -44.77
CA GLU A 22 3.64 -17.59 -44.53
C GLU A 22 3.12 -17.85 -43.14
N GLU A 23 3.60 -17.13 -42.12
CA GLU A 23 3.14 -17.21 -40.73
C GLU A 23 1.79 -16.49 -40.57
N VAL A 24 1.64 -15.38 -41.30
CA VAL A 24 0.35 -14.66 -41.36
C VAL A 24 -0.75 -15.57 -41.89
N GLU A 25 -0.49 -16.31 -42.96
CA GLU A 25 -1.47 -17.21 -43.55
C GLU A 25 -1.84 -18.39 -42.62
N LYS A 26 -0.84 -18.90 -41.86
CA LYS A 26 -1.06 -19.92 -40.83
C LYS A 26 -1.94 -19.36 -39.68
N ALA A 27 -1.66 -18.16 -39.22
CA ALA A 27 -2.43 -17.51 -38.15
C ALA A 27 -3.88 -17.21 -38.58
N ILE A 28 -4.10 -16.69 -39.81
CA ILE A 28 -5.44 -16.50 -40.35
C ILE A 28 -6.20 -17.83 -40.48
N GLN A 29 -5.50 -18.91 -40.89
CA GLN A 29 -6.12 -20.24 -40.98
C GLN A 29 -6.46 -20.78 -39.57
N ALA A 30 -5.63 -20.53 -38.56
CA ALA A 30 -5.90 -20.91 -37.18
C ALA A 30 -7.10 -20.13 -36.62
N ALA A 31 -7.17 -18.80 -36.84
CA ALA A 31 -8.29 -17.96 -36.48
C ALA A 31 -9.60 -18.45 -37.09
N TYR A 32 -9.61 -18.80 -38.41
CA TYR A 32 -10.74 -19.43 -39.06
C TYR A 32 -11.15 -20.74 -38.36
N LEU A 33 -10.22 -21.63 -38.02
CA LEU A 33 -10.50 -22.91 -37.39
C LEU A 33 -11.12 -22.72 -35.99
N LYS A 34 -10.70 -21.69 -35.24
CA LYS A 34 -11.21 -21.31 -33.93
C LYS A 34 -12.65 -20.76 -34.06
N GLU A 35 -12.89 -19.86 -35.02
CA GLU A 35 -14.14 -19.11 -35.13
C GLU A 35 -15.21 -19.80 -36.00
N LYS A 36 -14.84 -20.70 -36.91
CA LYS A 36 -15.80 -21.36 -37.85
C LYS A 36 -16.99 -22.03 -37.15
N GLY A 37 -16.80 -22.50 -35.90
CA GLY A 37 -17.85 -23.14 -35.11
C GLY A 37 -18.96 -22.20 -34.68
N LYS A 38 -18.66 -20.89 -34.60
CA LYS A 38 -19.61 -19.84 -34.22
C LYS A 38 -20.37 -19.29 -35.45
N ILE A 39 -19.78 -19.39 -36.63
CA ILE A 39 -20.30 -18.77 -37.85
C ILE A 39 -21.39 -19.67 -38.48
N SER A 40 -22.57 -19.10 -38.78
CA SER A 40 -23.67 -19.72 -39.49
C SER A 40 -23.90 -18.99 -40.79
N MET A 41 -24.03 -19.72 -41.88
CA MET A 41 -24.25 -19.18 -43.22
C MET A 41 -25.36 -19.97 -43.96
N PRO A 42 -26.29 -19.30 -44.68
CA PRO A 42 -27.30 -19.97 -45.46
C PRO A 42 -26.68 -20.96 -46.46
N GLY A 43 -27.22 -22.19 -46.53
CA GLY A 43 -26.71 -23.25 -47.40
C GLY A 43 -25.58 -24.10 -46.84
N PHE A 44 -25.05 -23.77 -45.67
CA PHE A 44 -24.00 -24.55 -45.01
C PHE A 44 -24.38 -24.97 -43.59
N ARG A 45 -23.94 -26.18 -43.22
CA ARG A 45 -24.08 -26.65 -41.83
C ARG A 45 -23.11 -25.82 -40.95
N LYS A 46 -23.58 -25.39 -39.77
CA LYS A 46 -22.80 -24.65 -38.78
C LYS A 46 -21.42 -25.32 -38.55
N GLY A 47 -20.35 -24.54 -38.66
CA GLY A 47 -18.95 -25.00 -38.48
C GLY A 47 -18.38 -25.74 -39.71
N LYS A 48 -19.09 -25.82 -40.85
CA LYS A 48 -18.63 -26.45 -42.09
C LYS A 48 -18.52 -25.45 -43.26
N VAL A 49 -18.63 -24.16 -43.01
CA VAL A 49 -18.49 -23.12 -44.02
C VAL A 49 -16.98 -22.97 -44.37
N PRO A 50 -16.58 -23.08 -45.65
CA PRO A 50 -15.19 -22.89 -46.07
C PRO A 50 -14.75 -21.45 -45.83
N ARG A 51 -13.43 -21.23 -45.45
CA ARG A 51 -12.87 -19.94 -45.17
C ARG A 51 -13.16 -18.90 -46.27
N LYS A 52 -12.89 -19.23 -47.53
CA LYS A 52 -13.13 -18.33 -48.69
C LYS A 52 -14.58 -17.87 -48.81
N MET A 53 -15.54 -18.65 -48.36
CA MET A 53 -16.95 -18.26 -48.40
C MET A 53 -17.29 -17.28 -47.30
N ILE A 54 -16.65 -17.40 -46.12
CA ILE A 54 -16.79 -16.47 -45.00
C ILE A 54 -16.14 -15.14 -45.39
N GLU A 55 -14.92 -15.17 -45.89
CA GLU A 55 -14.19 -13.99 -46.38
C GLU A 55 -14.94 -13.24 -47.48
N LYS A 56 -15.58 -13.96 -48.41
CA LYS A 56 -16.41 -13.35 -49.47
C LYS A 56 -17.63 -12.62 -48.95
N MET A 57 -18.21 -13.10 -47.83
CA MET A 57 -19.46 -12.57 -47.26
C MET A 57 -19.22 -11.47 -46.24
N TYR A 58 -18.19 -11.64 -45.39
CA TYR A 58 -17.89 -10.74 -44.28
C TYR A 58 -16.66 -9.85 -44.51
N GLY A 59 -15.97 -10.05 -45.64
CA GLY A 59 -14.73 -9.37 -45.98
C GLY A 59 -13.49 -10.21 -45.58
N GLU A 60 -12.37 -9.97 -46.25
CA GLU A 60 -11.10 -10.70 -45.99
C GLU A 60 -10.55 -10.45 -44.58
N ALA A 61 -10.86 -9.29 -44.03
CA ALA A 61 -10.39 -8.88 -42.71
C ALA A 61 -11.07 -9.60 -41.51
N VAL A 62 -12.07 -10.42 -41.74
CA VAL A 62 -12.89 -11.07 -40.69
C VAL A 62 -12.09 -11.87 -39.67
N PHE A 63 -10.89 -12.35 -40.05
CA PHE A 63 -9.99 -13.16 -39.19
C PHE A 63 -8.72 -12.41 -38.81
N TYR A 64 -8.54 -11.14 -39.26
CA TYR A 64 -7.27 -10.43 -39.08
C TYR A 64 -7.02 -10.04 -37.64
N GLU A 65 -8.03 -9.68 -36.90
CA GLU A 65 -7.90 -9.30 -35.49
C GLU A 65 -7.40 -10.49 -34.65
N ASP A 66 -8.06 -11.66 -34.77
CA ASP A 66 -7.63 -12.87 -34.05
C ASP A 66 -6.24 -13.33 -34.48
N ALA A 67 -5.93 -13.25 -35.79
CA ALA A 67 -4.62 -13.60 -36.32
C ALA A 67 -3.53 -12.63 -35.83
N ALA A 68 -3.79 -11.33 -35.85
CA ALA A 68 -2.88 -10.30 -35.35
C ALA A 68 -2.56 -10.53 -33.86
N ASN A 69 -3.58 -10.71 -33.03
CA ASN A 69 -3.40 -10.97 -31.62
C ASN A 69 -2.54 -12.22 -31.35
N THR A 70 -2.76 -13.29 -32.11
CA THR A 70 -1.96 -14.51 -31.99
C THR A 70 -0.51 -14.26 -32.39
N LEU A 71 -0.28 -13.60 -33.54
CA LEU A 71 1.06 -13.30 -34.05
C LEU A 71 1.84 -12.36 -33.12
N ILE A 72 1.16 -11.37 -32.54
CA ILE A 72 1.77 -10.47 -31.57
C ILE A 72 2.22 -11.26 -30.35
N GLN A 73 1.35 -12.07 -29.76
CA GLN A 73 1.67 -12.87 -28.57
C GLN A 73 2.83 -13.85 -28.78
N GLU A 74 2.90 -14.45 -29.96
CA GLU A 74 3.94 -15.43 -30.31
C GLU A 74 5.29 -14.77 -30.63
N ASN A 75 5.30 -13.60 -31.26
CA ASN A 75 6.51 -12.97 -31.77
C ASN A 75 7.10 -11.89 -30.84
N TYR A 76 6.27 -11.27 -29.98
CA TYR A 76 6.74 -10.19 -29.09
C TYR A 76 7.89 -10.61 -28.16
N PRO A 77 7.81 -11.74 -27.42
CA PRO A 77 8.91 -12.12 -26.52
C PRO A 77 10.25 -12.29 -27.25
N ALA A 78 10.22 -12.93 -28.40
CA ALA A 78 11.43 -13.12 -29.22
C ALA A 78 11.96 -11.81 -29.82
N ALA A 79 11.05 -10.87 -30.17
CA ALA A 79 11.44 -9.56 -30.68
C ALA A 79 12.10 -8.70 -29.58
N VAL A 80 11.60 -8.76 -28.35
CA VAL A 80 12.22 -8.09 -27.20
C VAL A 80 13.63 -8.64 -26.94
N GLU A 81 13.79 -9.95 -26.94
CA GLU A 81 15.10 -10.59 -26.75
C GLU A 81 16.08 -10.22 -27.85
N GLU A 82 15.67 -10.26 -29.15
CA GLU A 82 16.49 -9.89 -30.30
C GLU A 82 16.87 -8.39 -30.25
N SER A 83 16.01 -7.53 -29.77
CA SER A 83 16.25 -6.08 -29.67
C SER A 83 17.33 -5.72 -28.67
N GLY A 84 17.53 -6.53 -27.63
CA GLY A 84 18.48 -6.28 -26.53
C GLY A 84 18.18 -5.07 -25.67
N ILE A 85 16.98 -4.47 -25.79
CA ILE A 85 16.57 -3.31 -24.97
C ILE A 85 15.90 -3.75 -23.67
N ASP A 86 16.17 -3.02 -22.59
CA ASP A 86 15.55 -3.27 -21.28
C ASP A 86 14.21 -2.48 -21.18
N ILE A 87 13.11 -3.18 -21.49
CA ILE A 87 11.76 -2.62 -21.53
C ILE A 87 11.20 -2.54 -20.10
N VAL A 88 10.70 -1.38 -19.72
CA VAL A 88 10.21 -1.09 -18.36
C VAL A 88 8.74 -0.64 -18.32
N SER A 89 8.01 -0.74 -19.43
CA SER A 89 6.58 -0.44 -19.49
C SER A 89 5.82 -1.48 -20.31
N ARG A 90 4.50 -1.43 -20.21
CA ARG A 90 3.67 -2.19 -21.16
C ARG A 90 3.78 -1.58 -22.55
N PRO A 91 3.84 -2.39 -23.61
CA PRO A 91 3.90 -1.90 -24.98
C PRO A 91 2.57 -1.26 -25.40
N THR A 92 2.66 -0.14 -26.12
CA THR A 92 1.55 0.39 -26.92
C THR A 92 1.69 -0.16 -28.32
N ILE A 93 0.75 -0.98 -28.76
CA ILE A 93 0.84 -1.75 -30.00
C ILE A 93 -0.06 -1.11 -31.06
N ASP A 94 0.53 -0.85 -32.24
CA ASP A 94 -0.16 -0.39 -33.43
C ASP A 94 0.06 -1.35 -34.60
N VAL A 95 -1.03 -1.76 -35.27
CA VAL A 95 -0.97 -2.61 -36.45
C VAL A 95 -0.81 -1.74 -37.70
N VAL A 96 0.35 -1.83 -38.32
CA VAL A 96 0.66 -1.06 -39.54
C VAL A 96 0.11 -1.77 -40.79
N GLN A 97 0.28 -3.08 -40.88
CA GLN A 97 -0.15 -3.86 -42.03
C GLN A 97 -0.50 -5.30 -41.65
N ILE A 98 -1.72 -5.73 -42.00
CA ILE A 98 -2.12 -7.15 -42.00
C ILE A 98 -2.99 -7.45 -43.22
N GLU A 99 -2.50 -8.27 -44.13
CA GLU A 99 -3.21 -8.71 -45.32
C GLU A 99 -2.76 -10.14 -45.69
N SER A 100 -3.69 -10.96 -46.23
CA SER A 100 -3.34 -12.27 -46.74
C SER A 100 -2.30 -12.19 -47.88
N GLY A 101 -1.23 -12.98 -47.79
CA GLY A 101 -0.13 -12.98 -48.74
C GLY A 101 0.87 -11.85 -48.60
N LYS A 102 0.73 -10.95 -47.62
CA LYS A 102 1.73 -9.94 -47.29
C LYS A 102 2.29 -10.17 -45.87
N PRO A 103 3.49 -9.63 -45.59
CA PRO A 103 4.02 -9.65 -44.23
C PRO A 103 3.06 -8.91 -43.26
N PHE A 104 3.00 -9.36 -42.00
CA PHE A 104 2.38 -8.63 -40.93
C PHE A 104 3.40 -7.68 -40.32
N ILE A 105 3.05 -6.41 -40.28
CA ILE A 105 3.90 -5.37 -39.71
C ILE A 105 3.13 -4.69 -38.57
N PHE A 106 3.71 -4.69 -37.41
CA PHE A 106 3.18 -3.96 -36.28
C PHE A 106 4.32 -3.20 -35.57
N THR A 107 3.95 -2.14 -34.89
CA THR A 107 4.87 -1.31 -34.12
C THR A 107 4.50 -1.34 -32.66
N GLU A 108 5.48 -1.25 -31.83
CA GLU A 108 5.34 -1.19 -30.38
C GLU A 108 6.15 -0.02 -29.85
N GLU A 109 5.47 0.87 -29.14
CA GLU A 109 6.13 1.93 -28.40
C GLU A 109 6.27 1.51 -26.94
N VAL A 110 7.50 1.52 -26.46
CA VAL A 110 7.87 1.05 -25.12
C VAL A 110 8.77 2.06 -24.43
N ALA A 111 8.67 2.13 -23.11
CA ALA A 111 9.67 2.82 -22.32
C ALA A 111 10.87 1.91 -22.07
N VAL A 112 12.05 2.47 -22.27
CA VAL A 112 13.34 1.81 -22.02
C VAL A 112 13.90 2.32 -20.70
N ARG A 113 14.60 1.44 -19.97
CA ARG A 113 15.24 1.81 -18.72
C ARG A 113 16.14 3.03 -18.90
N PRO A 114 15.95 4.11 -18.15
CA PRO A 114 16.72 5.32 -18.29
C PRO A 114 18.16 5.14 -17.78
N GLU A 115 19.09 5.84 -18.40
CA GLU A 115 20.46 5.96 -17.87
C GLU A 115 20.46 6.83 -16.61
N VAL A 116 21.14 6.36 -15.58
CA VAL A 116 21.32 7.10 -14.32
C VAL A 116 22.73 7.63 -14.22
N LYS A 117 22.86 8.94 -14.08
CA LYS A 117 24.14 9.58 -13.75
C LYS A 117 24.20 9.81 -12.24
N LEU A 118 24.94 8.94 -11.56
CA LEU A 118 25.07 9.01 -10.10
C LEU A 118 25.83 10.25 -9.68
N GLY A 119 25.30 10.90 -8.63
CA GLY A 119 26.07 11.86 -7.86
C GLY A 119 27.00 11.16 -6.84
N LYS A 120 27.47 11.91 -5.85
CA LYS A 120 28.26 11.32 -4.75
C LYS A 120 27.32 10.55 -3.81
N TYR A 121 27.47 9.23 -3.74
CA TYR A 121 26.67 8.33 -2.91
C TYR A 121 27.40 7.79 -1.67
N LEU A 122 28.75 7.73 -1.66
CA LEU A 122 29.49 7.35 -0.46
C LEU A 122 29.74 8.54 0.47
N GLY A 123 29.65 8.30 1.77
CA GLY A 123 29.87 9.33 2.79
C GLY A 123 28.75 10.37 2.86
N VAL A 124 27.51 9.97 2.57
CA VAL A 124 26.30 10.79 2.74
C VAL A 124 26.09 11.05 4.23
N GLN A 125 25.69 12.27 4.58
CA GLN A 125 25.40 12.62 5.96
C GLN A 125 23.93 12.34 6.27
N VAL A 126 23.66 11.59 7.32
CA VAL A 126 22.31 11.34 7.84
C VAL A 126 22.17 11.83 9.27
N THR A 127 20.95 12.06 9.68
CA THR A 127 20.62 12.48 11.04
C THR A 127 20.79 11.31 12.01
N LYS A 128 21.53 11.52 13.11
CA LYS A 128 21.59 10.55 14.20
C LYS A 128 20.22 10.50 14.89
N ILE A 129 19.62 9.32 14.95
CA ILE A 129 18.35 9.08 15.64
C ILE A 129 18.66 8.40 16.96
N ASP A 130 18.05 8.87 18.03
CA ASP A 130 18.14 8.26 19.36
C ASP A 130 17.20 7.06 19.41
N THR A 131 17.74 5.89 19.73
CA THR A 131 17.01 4.65 19.87
C THR A 131 16.87 4.19 21.32
N SER A 132 17.29 5.03 22.27
CA SER A 132 17.13 4.73 23.68
C SER A 132 15.64 4.64 24.05
N VAL A 133 15.33 3.66 24.90
CA VAL A 133 13.98 3.46 25.45
C VAL A 133 13.99 3.91 26.90
N SER A 134 13.17 4.91 27.21
CA SER A 134 13.01 5.37 28.60
C SER A 134 12.09 4.40 29.37
N ASP A 135 12.24 4.43 30.70
CA ASP A 135 11.37 3.62 31.56
C ASP A 135 9.90 4.08 31.48
N GLU A 136 9.66 5.35 31.20
CA GLU A 136 8.31 5.91 30.96
C GLU A 136 7.64 5.30 29.72
N GLU A 137 8.40 5.05 28.64
CA GLU A 137 7.88 4.40 27.43
C GLU A 137 7.54 2.93 27.68
N VAL A 138 8.35 2.25 28.50
CA VAL A 138 8.07 0.88 28.95
C VAL A 138 6.80 0.85 29.79
N GLU A 139 6.66 1.77 30.73
CA GLU A 139 5.44 1.87 31.56
C GLU A 139 4.21 2.20 30.72
N ALA A 140 4.32 3.09 29.73
CA ALA A 140 3.23 3.39 28.81
C ALA A 140 2.81 2.18 27.96
N ALA A 141 3.76 1.38 27.49
CA ALA A 141 3.49 0.15 26.75
C ALA A 141 2.80 -0.91 27.63
N VAL A 142 3.29 -1.11 28.85
CA VAL A 142 2.67 -2.02 29.83
C VAL A 142 1.28 -1.54 30.22
N GLU A 143 1.07 -0.23 30.42
CA GLU A 143 -0.25 0.33 30.75
C GLU A 143 -1.22 0.22 29.56
N LYS A 144 -0.75 0.33 28.34
CA LYS A 144 -1.56 0.06 27.13
C LYS A 144 -2.03 -1.39 27.11
N GLU A 145 -1.13 -2.34 27.42
CA GLU A 145 -1.50 -3.77 27.47
C GLU A 145 -2.44 -4.06 28.64
N ARG A 146 -2.25 -3.40 29.78
CA ARG A 146 -3.16 -3.46 30.92
C ARG A 146 -4.56 -3.00 30.54
N ASN A 147 -4.67 -1.90 29.77
CA ASN A 147 -5.95 -1.39 29.27
C ASN A 147 -6.63 -2.34 28.27
N ASN A 148 -5.85 -3.02 27.43
CA ASN A 148 -6.36 -4.01 26.49
C ASN A 148 -6.97 -5.22 27.21
N ASN A 149 -6.41 -5.56 28.38
CA ASN A 149 -6.84 -6.69 29.21
C ASN A 149 -7.84 -6.27 30.32
N ALA A 150 -8.36 -5.03 30.27
CA ALA A 150 -9.37 -4.57 31.19
C ALA A 150 -10.66 -5.39 31.10
N ARG A 151 -11.22 -5.78 32.26
CA ARG A 151 -12.52 -6.44 32.33
C ARG A 151 -13.63 -5.42 32.42
N THR A 152 -14.70 -5.63 31.68
CA THR A 152 -15.88 -4.79 31.77
C THR A 152 -16.81 -5.37 32.84
N VAL A 153 -17.02 -4.61 33.89
CA VAL A 153 -17.88 -5.01 35.05
C VAL A 153 -19.09 -4.06 35.15
N THR A 154 -20.28 -4.61 35.39
CA THR A 154 -21.47 -3.79 35.60
C THR A 154 -21.42 -3.17 36.99
N VAL A 155 -21.56 -1.86 37.06
CA VAL A 155 -21.60 -1.09 38.29
C VAL A 155 -23.07 -0.96 38.80
N THR A 156 -23.29 -1.44 40.03
CA THR A 156 -24.64 -1.40 40.63
C THR A 156 -24.69 -0.64 41.96
N ASP A 157 -23.54 -0.30 42.51
CA ASP A 157 -23.38 0.19 43.89
C ASP A 157 -22.93 1.66 43.97
N ARG A 158 -22.62 2.29 42.87
CA ARG A 158 -22.23 3.70 42.81
C ARG A 158 -22.76 4.42 41.57
N PRO A 159 -22.83 5.75 41.61
CA PRO A 159 -23.18 6.56 40.45
C PRO A 159 -22.08 6.52 39.37
N ILE A 160 -22.45 6.97 38.17
CA ILE A 160 -21.60 7.14 37.03
C ILE A 160 -20.41 8.07 37.35
N ALA A 161 -19.21 7.63 37.01
CA ALA A 161 -17.98 8.42 37.11
C ALA A 161 -17.33 8.55 35.71
N ASN A 162 -16.37 9.47 35.59
CA ASN A 162 -15.57 9.58 34.38
C ASN A 162 -14.82 8.27 34.12
N GLY A 163 -14.77 7.83 32.85
CA GLY A 163 -14.21 6.57 32.42
C GLY A 163 -15.18 5.39 32.43
N ASP A 164 -16.39 5.55 33.01
CA ASP A 164 -17.41 4.52 32.91
C ASP A 164 -18.12 4.55 31.55
N THR A 165 -18.63 3.40 31.13
CA THR A 165 -19.46 3.28 29.93
C THR A 165 -20.93 3.17 30.38
N ALA A 166 -21.73 4.21 30.11
CA ALA A 166 -23.15 4.18 30.30
C ALA A 166 -23.85 3.65 29.05
N VAL A 167 -24.69 2.64 29.20
CA VAL A 167 -25.60 2.19 28.13
C VAL A 167 -26.89 2.98 28.24
N ILE A 168 -27.15 3.83 27.25
CA ILE A 168 -28.21 4.81 27.28
C ILE A 168 -29.17 4.70 26.10
N ASP A 169 -30.43 5.02 26.31
CA ASP A 169 -31.32 5.49 25.26
C ASP A 169 -31.35 7.00 25.32
N PHE A 170 -31.35 7.64 24.17
CA PHE A 170 -31.51 9.08 24.11
C PHE A 170 -32.41 9.51 22.96
N GLU A 171 -33.15 10.61 23.17
CA GLU A 171 -33.98 11.26 22.17
C GLU A 171 -33.81 12.78 22.29
N GLY A 172 -33.34 13.42 21.22
CA GLY A 172 -33.04 14.85 21.16
C GLY A 172 -34.18 15.68 20.59
N PHE A 173 -34.41 16.84 21.20
CA PHE A 173 -35.43 17.80 20.82
C PHE A 173 -34.81 19.18 20.63
N VAL A 174 -35.16 19.88 19.55
CA VAL A 174 -34.87 21.30 19.33
C VAL A 174 -36.20 22.02 19.22
N ASP A 175 -36.39 23.06 20.00
CA ASP A 175 -37.67 23.80 20.10
C ASP A 175 -38.89 22.89 20.38
N GLY A 176 -38.67 21.78 21.11
CA GLY A 176 -39.72 20.81 21.48
C GLY A 176 -40.08 19.82 20.37
N VAL A 177 -39.36 19.82 19.23
CA VAL A 177 -39.57 18.89 18.11
C VAL A 177 -38.39 17.94 18.05
N ALA A 178 -38.63 16.62 17.94
CA ALA A 178 -37.60 15.62 17.74
C ALA A 178 -36.99 15.81 16.38
N PHE A 179 -35.64 15.67 16.27
CA PHE A 179 -34.89 15.82 15.03
C PHE A 179 -34.32 14.48 14.54
N GLU A 180 -34.17 14.37 13.27
CA GLU A 180 -33.61 13.15 12.61
C GLU A 180 -32.13 12.96 13.02
N GLY A 181 -31.76 11.73 13.41
CA GLY A 181 -30.43 11.40 13.94
C GLY A 181 -30.26 11.72 15.44
N GLY A 182 -31.26 12.33 16.12
CA GLY A 182 -31.21 12.63 17.55
C GLY A 182 -31.64 11.48 18.46
N LYS A 183 -31.97 10.28 17.94
CA LYS A 183 -32.43 9.12 18.69
C LYS A 183 -31.49 7.94 18.60
N GLY A 184 -31.18 7.33 19.74
CA GLY A 184 -30.43 6.07 19.83
C GLY A 184 -30.97 5.21 20.97
N GLU A 185 -30.92 3.90 20.81
CA GLU A 185 -31.35 2.92 21.81
C GLU A 185 -30.15 1.98 22.13
N ASN A 186 -29.96 1.67 23.42
CA ASN A 186 -28.89 0.83 23.95
C ASN A 186 -27.46 1.28 23.47
N HIS A 187 -27.24 2.59 23.36
CA HIS A 187 -26.01 3.15 22.93
C HIS A 187 -24.94 3.14 24.03
N PRO A 188 -23.77 2.49 23.85
CA PRO A 188 -22.69 2.54 24.82
C PRO A 188 -21.95 3.87 24.68
N LEU A 189 -21.98 4.68 25.74
CA LEU A 189 -21.32 5.98 25.83
C LEU A 189 -20.25 5.94 26.91
N GLU A 190 -19.00 6.11 26.54
CA GLU A 190 -17.87 6.27 27.47
C GLU A 190 -17.87 7.72 27.98
N ILE A 191 -18.05 7.90 29.29
CA ILE A 191 -18.13 9.21 29.94
C ILE A 191 -16.76 9.86 30.06
N GLY A 192 -16.60 11.04 29.49
CA GLY A 192 -15.32 11.75 29.38
C GLY A 192 -14.60 11.51 28.07
N SER A 193 -15.20 10.75 27.14
CA SER A 193 -14.63 10.54 25.78
C SER A 193 -14.80 11.75 24.86
N HIS A 194 -15.68 12.69 25.21
CA HIS A 194 -16.09 13.82 24.38
C HIS A 194 -16.58 13.40 22.97
N SER A 195 -17.17 12.20 22.87
CA SER A 195 -17.77 11.69 21.63
C SER A 195 -19.15 12.28 21.35
N PHE A 196 -19.82 12.78 22.39
CA PHE A 196 -21.08 13.53 22.30
C PHE A 196 -20.81 15.05 22.35
N ILE A 197 -21.89 15.82 22.18
CA ILE A 197 -21.85 17.28 22.23
C ILE A 197 -21.35 17.74 23.61
N ASP A 198 -20.50 18.78 23.61
CA ASP A 198 -19.93 19.35 24.83
C ASP A 198 -20.97 19.51 25.93
N THR A 199 -20.61 19.15 27.18
CA THR A 199 -21.45 19.13 28.38
C THR A 199 -22.54 18.05 28.46
N PHE A 200 -22.69 17.19 27.43
CA PHE A 200 -23.65 16.09 27.47
C PHE A 200 -23.22 15.02 28.48
N GLU A 201 -22.00 14.56 28.37
CA GLU A 201 -21.44 13.51 29.23
C GLU A 201 -21.29 13.95 30.67
N ASP A 202 -20.89 15.22 30.91
CA ASP A 202 -20.74 15.81 32.23
C ASP A 202 -22.05 15.80 33.04
N GLN A 203 -23.22 15.95 32.38
CA GLN A 203 -24.52 15.97 33.06
C GLN A 203 -25.00 14.55 33.46
N LEU A 204 -24.35 13.50 32.89
CA LEU A 204 -24.62 12.12 33.28
C LEU A 204 -23.76 11.66 34.47
N VAL A 205 -22.65 12.35 34.76
CA VAL A 205 -21.84 12.07 35.95
C VAL A 205 -22.68 12.24 37.21
N GLY A 206 -22.58 11.26 38.13
CA GLY A 206 -23.32 11.25 39.37
C GLY A 206 -24.74 10.72 39.26
N LYS A 207 -25.22 10.26 38.09
CA LYS A 207 -26.51 9.57 37.91
C LYS A 207 -26.35 8.07 38.08
N ASN A 208 -27.45 7.35 38.25
CA ASN A 208 -27.44 5.91 38.48
C ASN A 208 -28.09 5.15 37.29
N ALA A 209 -27.81 3.87 37.22
CA ALA A 209 -28.54 2.98 36.33
C ALA A 209 -30.05 3.00 36.67
N GLY A 210 -30.88 3.11 35.64
CA GLY A 210 -32.34 3.24 35.75
C GLY A 210 -32.85 4.69 35.79
N ASP A 211 -31.98 5.69 35.93
CA ASP A 211 -32.39 7.10 35.95
C ASP A 211 -32.82 7.57 34.54
N GLU A 212 -33.84 8.45 34.53
CA GLU A 212 -34.21 9.21 33.34
C GLU A 212 -33.82 10.68 33.59
N VAL A 213 -33.01 11.23 32.70
CA VAL A 213 -32.34 12.52 32.84
C VAL A 213 -32.64 13.41 31.65
N GLU A 214 -32.92 14.67 31.86
CA GLU A 214 -32.98 15.68 30.81
C GLU A 214 -31.62 16.39 30.72
N VAL A 215 -30.96 16.22 29.60
CA VAL A 215 -29.62 16.78 29.32
C VAL A 215 -29.79 17.95 28.36
N ASN A 216 -29.34 19.14 28.78
CA ASN A 216 -29.47 20.36 27.99
C ASN A 216 -28.09 20.75 27.44
N VAL A 217 -27.96 20.82 26.10
CA VAL A 217 -26.74 21.15 25.41
C VAL A 217 -26.97 22.20 24.33
N THR A 218 -25.90 22.81 23.83
CA THR A 218 -25.97 23.71 22.69
C THR A 218 -25.07 23.17 21.58
N PHE A 219 -25.61 22.99 20.40
CA PHE A 219 -24.81 22.55 19.24
C PHE A 219 -23.72 23.57 18.90
N PRO A 220 -22.51 23.12 18.53
CA PRO A 220 -21.45 24.01 18.06
C PRO A 220 -21.88 24.83 16.84
N GLU A 221 -21.37 26.05 16.70
CA GLU A 221 -21.66 26.90 15.53
C GLU A 221 -21.22 26.27 14.19
N LYS A 222 -20.23 25.39 14.20
CA LYS A 222 -19.72 24.66 13.04
C LYS A 222 -20.18 23.19 13.02
N TYR A 223 -21.42 22.93 13.33
CA TYR A 223 -21.96 21.58 13.29
C TYR A 223 -22.28 21.16 11.84
N GLN A 224 -22.13 19.88 11.50
CA GLN A 224 -22.33 19.36 10.14
C GLN A 224 -23.74 19.58 9.60
N ALA A 225 -24.77 19.48 10.46
CA ALA A 225 -26.15 19.78 10.12
C ALA A 225 -26.42 21.27 10.36
N ALA A 226 -26.52 22.05 9.29
CA ALA A 226 -26.74 23.51 9.33
C ALA A 226 -28.03 23.89 10.10
N ASP A 227 -29.04 23.02 10.09
CA ASP A 227 -30.30 23.25 10.76
C ASP A 227 -30.22 23.14 12.28
N LEU A 228 -29.16 22.52 12.81
CA LEU A 228 -28.93 22.32 14.24
C LEU A 228 -27.84 23.24 14.81
N ALA A 229 -26.93 23.77 13.92
CA ALA A 229 -25.79 24.58 14.34
C ALA A 229 -26.21 25.76 15.25
N GLY A 230 -25.53 25.90 16.41
CA GLY A 230 -25.76 26.98 17.37
C GLY A 230 -27.09 26.93 18.14
N LYS A 231 -27.94 25.91 17.93
CA LYS A 231 -29.22 25.82 18.58
C LYS A 231 -29.15 25.08 19.94
N PRO A 232 -29.92 25.51 20.94
CA PRO A 232 -30.09 24.73 22.15
C PRO A 232 -30.94 23.49 21.88
N ALA A 233 -30.49 22.36 22.42
CA ALA A 233 -31.20 21.09 22.33
C ALA A 233 -31.36 20.46 23.72
N MET A 234 -32.47 19.75 23.93
CA MET A 234 -32.73 18.97 25.13
C MET A 234 -32.84 17.50 24.76
N PHE A 235 -32.05 16.67 25.42
CA PHE A 235 -32.08 15.23 25.26
C PHE A 235 -32.75 14.56 26.45
N LYS A 236 -33.72 13.70 26.21
CA LYS A 236 -34.22 12.77 27.20
C LYS A 236 -33.35 11.52 27.15
N VAL A 237 -32.66 11.28 28.24
CA VAL A 237 -31.71 10.17 28.35
C VAL A 237 -32.21 9.20 29.41
N LYS A 238 -32.28 7.92 29.06
CA LYS A 238 -32.53 6.83 29.97
C LYS A 238 -31.30 5.96 30.11
N ILE A 239 -30.82 5.79 31.33
CA ILE A 239 -29.64 5.01 31.64
C ILE A 239 -30.07 3.57 31.94
N HIS A 240 -29.64 2.59 31.11
CA HIS A 240 -29.98 1.18 31.33
C HIS A 240 -29.05 0.52 32.31
N GLU A 241 -27.75 0.61 32.02
CA GLU A 241 -26.69 0.03 32.83
C GLU A 241 -25.43 0.89 32.78
N VAL A 242 -24.62 0.77 33.81
CA VAL A 242 -23.34 1.42 33.91
C VAL A 242 -22.27 0.32 33.97
N LYS A 243 -21.26 0.41 33.12
CA LYS A 243 -20.13 -0.51 33.09
C LYS A 243 -18.86 0.26 33.38
N CYS A 244 -17.97 -0.31 34.18
CA CYS A 244 -16.63 0.24 34.34
C CYS A 244 -15.61 -0.72 33.82
N LYS A 245 -14.49 -0.17 33.32
CA LYS A 245 -13.28 -0.94 33.02
C LYS A 245 -12.53 -1.19 34.31
N GLU A 246 -12.48 -2.43 34.75
CA GLU A 246 -11.64 -2.83 35.87
C GLU A 246 -10.28 -3.28 35.32
N LEU A 247 -9.27 -2.47 35.62
CA LEU A 247 -7.90 -2.74 35.19
C LEU A 247 -7.29 -3.82 36.10
N PRO A 248 -6.64 -4.86 35.56
CA PRO A 248 -5.92 -5.81 36.38
C PRO A 248 -4.78 -5.12 37.16
N GLU A 249 -4.46 -5.64 38.34
CA GLU A 249 -3.32 -5.14 39.10
C GLU A 249 -2.01 -5.45 38.39
N LEU A 250 -1.08 -4.49 38.37
CA LEU A 250 0.25 -4.70 37.81
C LEU A 250 1.12 -5.50 38.78
N ASN A 251 1.03 -6.83 38.70
CA ASN A 251 1.76 -7.77 39.52
C ASN A 251 2.22 -8.96 38.66
N ASP A 252 2.83 -9.95 39.27
CA ASP A 252 3.34 -11.15 38.59
C ASP A 252 2.22 -11.98 37.97
N GLU A 253 1.02 -11.97 38.53
CA GLU A 253 -0.16 -12.66 37.96
C GLU A 253 -0.56 -12.02 36.64
N PHE A 254 -0.52 -10.67 36.55
CA PHE A 254 -0.74 -9.97 35.28
C PHE A 254 0.29 -10.36 34.22
N ALA A 255 1.59 -10.44 34.58
CA ALA A 255 2.63 -10.85 33.66
C ALA A 255 2.41 -12.26 33.10
N GLN A 256 1.99 -13.19 33.94
CA GLN A 256 1.66 -14.59 33.56
C GLN A 256 0.41 -14.66 32.65
N ASP A 257 -0.57 -13.76 32.87
CA ASP A 257 -1.79 -13.74 32.06
C ASP A 257 -1.57 -13.21 30.65
N VAL A 258 -0.64 -12.25 30.46
CA VAL A 258 -0.43 -11.55 29.19
C VAL A 258 0.83 -11.99 28.44
N SER A 259 1.68 -12.81 29.05
CA SER A 259 2.97 -13.21 28.48
C SER A 259 3.42 -14.60 28.94
N GLU A 260 4.59 -15.04 28.48
CA GLU A 260 5.23 -16.29 28.89
C GLU A 260 6.14 -16.14 30.14
N PHE A 261 6.17 -14.94 30.76
CA PHE A 261 7.06 -14.61 31.87
C PHE A 261 6.38 -14.83 33.23
N ASP A 262 7.15 -15.26 34.22
CA ASP A 262 6.66 -15.54 35.55
C ASP A 262 6.55 -14.27 36.43
N THR A 263 7.32 -13.23 36.11
CA THR A 263 7.38 -12.00 36.91
C THR A 263 7.14 -10.74 36.07
N LEU A 264 6.59 -9.71 36.71
CA LEU A 264 6.37 -8.39 36.07
C LEU A 264 7.69 -7.74 35.65
N GLU A 265 8.79 -7.99 36.36
CA GLU A 265 10.10 -7.45 36.04
C GLU A 265 10.65 -8.06 34.74
N GLU A 266 10.55 -9.39 34.58
CA GLU A 266 10.93 -10.07 33.33
C GLU A 266 10.09 -9.60 32.14
N TYR A 267 8.78 -9.47 32.33
CA TYR A 267 7.88 -8.94 31.30
C TYR A 267 8.26 -7.52 30.87
N LYS A 268 8.51 -6.61 31.84
CA LYS A 268 8.96 -5.25 31.54
C LYS A 268 10.31 -5.22 30.81
N ALA A 269 11.23 -6.10 31.16
CA ALA A 269 12.52 -6.23 30.49
C ALA A 269 12.36 -6.69 29.03
N ASP A 270 11.43 -7.60 28.77
CA ASP A 270 11.11 -8.05 27.41
C ASP A 270 10.42 -6.95 26.59
N VAL A 271 9.44 -6.27 27.15
CA VAL A 271 8.80 -5.10 26.53
C VAL A 271 9.84 -4.04 26.15
N LYS A 272 10.80 -3.76 27.06
CA LYS A 272 11.91 -2.82 26.79
C LYS A 272 12.74 -3.28 25.60
N LYS A 273 13.12 -4.55 25.57
CA LYS A 273 13.88 -5.16 24.47
C LYS A 273 13.13 -5.08 23.13
N HIS A 274 11.82 -5.34 23.13
CA HIS A 274 11.00 -5.21 21.93
C HIS A 274 10.93 -3.77 21.42
N LEU A 275 10.72 -2.82 22.32
CA LEU A 275 10.73 -1.38 21.98
C LEU A 275 12.11 -0.91 21.47
N GLU A 276 13.21 -1.42 22.03
CA GLU A 276 14.57 -1.14 21.54
C GLU A 276 14.76 -1.63 20.11
N VAL A 277 14.38 -2.89 19.82
CA VAL A 277 14.46 -3.48 18.49
C VAL A 277 13.55 -2.72 17.49
N GLU A 278 12.35 -2.35 17.91
CA GLU A 278 11.42 -1.58 17.07
C GLU A 278 12.01 -0.19 16.72
N LYS A 279 12.50 0.53 17.73
CA LYS A 279 13.16 1.83 17.52
C LYS A 279 14.44 1.73 16.68
N GLU A 280 15.24 0.69 16.87
CA GLU A 280 16.43 0.45 16.04
C GLU A 280 16.06 0.21 14.58
N ASN A 281 15.04 -0.61 14.32
CA ASN A 281 14.55 -0.89 12.97
C ASN A 281 13.96 0.37 12.31
N GLU A 282 13.17 1.15 13.05
CA GLU A 282 12.61 2.42 12.57
C GLU A 282 13.72 3.45 12.28
N ALA A 283 14.69 3.56 13.18
CA ALA A 283 15.85 4.44 13.01
C ALA A 283 16.70 4.02 11.81
N LYS A 284 16.93 2.72 11.62
CA LYS A 284 17.64 2.16 10.47
C LYS A 284 16.92 2.55 9.18
N LYS A 285 15.62 2.27 9.08
CA LYS A 285 14.80 2.61 7.91
C LYS A 285 14.80 4.10 7.61
N THR A 286 14.63 4.93 8.63
CA THR A 286 14.62 6.39 8.47
C THR A 286 15.98 6.92 7.97
N LYS A 287 17.10 6.34 8.45
CA LYS A 287 18.45 6.69 7.98
C LYS A 287 18.66 6.24 6.53
N GLU A 288 18.20 5.05 6.16
CA GLU A 288 18.24 4.53 4.79
C GLU A 288 17.47 5.45 3.84
N ASP A 289 16.22 5.79 4.18
CA ASP A 289 15.38 6.70 3.40
C ASP A 289 16.01 8.08 3.23
N GLU A 290 16.58 8.64 4.31
CA GLU A 290 17.30 9.93 4.27
C GLU A 290 18.54 9.86 3.37
N ALA A 291 19.33 8.78 3.46
CA ALA A 291 20.52 8.57 2.64
C ALA A 291 20.16 8.46 1.17
N ILE A 292 19.20 7.57 0.83
CA ILE A 292 18.73 7.34 -0.54
C ILE A 292 18.18 8.64 -1.14
N LYS A 293 17.33 9.36 -0.41
CA LYS A 293 16.78 10.64 -0.87
C LYS A 293 17.89 11.65 -1.22
N LYS A 294 18.92 11.77 -0.38
CA LYS A 294 20.06 12.68 -0.64
C LYS A 294 20.91 12.24 -1.83
N ILE A 295 20.96 10.95 -2.14
CA ILE A 295 21.63 10.42 -3.32
C ILE A 295 20.80 10.73 -4.57
N ILE A 296 19.49 10.51 -4.52
CA ILE A 296 18.55 10.85 -5.58
C ILE A 296 18.66 12.33 -5.95
N ASP A 297 18.64 13.22 -4.96
CA ASP A 297 18.72 14.68 -5.16
C ASP A 297 20.02 15.13 -5.88
N LYS A 298 21.08 14.31 -5.83
CA LYS A 298 22.38 14.56 -6.48
C LYS A 298 22.56 13.81 -7.78
N SER A 299 21.67 12.91 -8.10
CA SER A 299 21.70 12.08 -9.32
C SER A 299 20.82 12.70 -10.40
N THR A 300 21.13 12.41 -11.65
CA THR A 300 20.34 12.91 -12.79
C THR A 300 19.85 11.73 -13.60
N MET A 301 18.54 11.70 -13.84
CA MET A 301 17.86 10.69 -14.65
C MET A 301 16.59 11.29 -15.27
N GLU A 302 16.20 10.80 -16.42
CA GLU A 302 14.97 11.19 -17.10
C GLU A 302 14.03 9.98 -17.12
N ILE A 303 12.97 10.01 -16.28
CA ILE A 303 12.05 8.89 -16.13
C ILE A 303 10.95 9.00 -17.19
N PRO A 304 10.71 7.95 -18.00
CA PRO A 304 9.59 7.91 -18.92
C PRO A 304 8.24 7.98 -18.19
N GLU A 305 7.28 8.71 -18.75
CA GLU A 305 5.92 8.81 -18.19
C GLU A 305 5.25 7.43 -18.05
N ALA A 306 5.41 6.57 -19.05
CA ALA A 306 4.86 5.22 -19.01
C ALA A 306 5.39 4.36 -17.83
N MET A 307 6.62 4.61 -17.39
CA MET A 307 7.19 3.93 -16.21
C MET A 307 6.51 4.43 -14.92
N ILE A 308 6.21 5.73 -14.84
CA ILE A 308 5.50 6.33 -13.70
C ILE A 308 4.07 5.80 -13.64
N GLU A 309 3.37 5.75 -14.78
CA GLU A 309 2.01 5.22 -14.86
C GLU A 309 1.95 3.75 -14.41
N THR A 310 2.87 2.92 -14.91
CA THR A 310 2.96 1.51 -14.51
C THR A 310 3.18 1.38 -13.00
N GLN A 311 4.06 2.19 -12.42
CA GLN A 311 4.32 2.17 -10.97
C GLN A 311 3.10 2.63 -10.17
N CYS A 312 2.39 3.66 -10.63
CA CYS A 312 1.14 4.09 -10.00
C CYS A 312 0.09 2.96 -10.01
N GLU A 313 -0.04 2.24 -11.12
CA GLU A 313 -0.95 1.09 -11.20
C GLU A 313 -0.57 -0.02 -10.23
N ASN A 314 0.72 -0.33 -10.12
CA ASN A 314 1.21 -1.32 -9.16
C ASN A 314 0.89 -0.90 -7.72
N MET A 315 1.13 0.36 -7.35
CA MET A 315 0.83 0.89 -6.01
C MET A 315 -0.67 0.86 -5.70
N VAL A 316 -1.52 1.18 -6.67
CA VAL A 316 -2.98 1.09 -6.53
C VAL A 316 -3.41 -0.37 -6.35
N ASN A 317 -2.82 -1.31 -7.07
CA ASN A 317 -3.09 -2.74 -6.91
C ASN A 317 -2.63 -3.27 -5.55
N GLU A 318 -1.43 -2.87 -5.07
CA GLU A 318 -0.97 -3.17 -3.71
C GLU A 318 -1.93 -2.63 -2.64
N PHE A 319 -2.43 -1.41 -2.84
CA PHE A 319 -3.42 -0.82 -1.95
C PHE A 319 -4.75 -1.61 -1.97
N ALA A 320 -5.23 -2.01 -3.15
CA ALA A 320 -6.42 -2.85 -3.29
C ALA A 320 -6.28 -4.20 -2.58
N GLN A 321 -5.10 -4.83 -2.67
CA GLN A 321 -4.82 -6.09 -1.97
C GLN A 321 -4.84 -5.90 -0.44
N ARG A 322 -4.26 -4.82 0.08
CA ARG A 322 -4.30 -4.50 1.52
C ARG A 322 -5.73 -4.26 2.02
N LEU A 323 -6.54 -3.56 1.23
CA LEU A 323 -7.96 -3.37 1.54
C LEU A 323 -8.71 -4.70 1.58
N ALA A 324 -8.46 -5.58 0.61
CA ALA A 324 -9.09 -6.90 0.55
C ALA A 324 -8.73 -7.77 1.76
N GLN A 325 -7.48 -7.70 2.26
CA GLN A 325 -7.07 -8.38 3.49
C GLN A 325 -7.81 -7.88 4.74
N SER A 326 -8.19 -6.59 4.76
CA SER A 326 -9.03 -6.02 5.83
C SER A 326 -10.54 -6.20 5.58
N GLY A 327 -10.93 -6.97 4.56
CA GLY A 327 -12.34 -7.27 4.25
C GLY A 327 -13.07 -6.14 3.51
N LEU A 328 -12.35 -5.13 3.00
CA LEU A 328 -12.93 -4.01 2.25
C LEU A 328 -12.55 -4.08 0.78
N SER A 329 -13.52 -3.94 -0.13
CA SER A 329 -13.20 -3.86 -1.56
C SER A 329 -12.80 -2.44 -1.98
N MET A 330 -12.02 -2.33 -3.07
CA MET A 330 -11.65 -1.03 -3.65
C MET A 330 -12.90 -0.21 -4.04
N GLU A 331 -13.94 -0.86 -4.55
CA GLU A 331 -15.21 -0.21 -4.90
C GLU A 331 -15.88 0.42 -3.67
N GLN A 332 -15.97 -0.33 -2.57
CA GLN A 332 -16.52 0.17 -1.31
C GLN A 332 -15.71 1.34 -0.77
N TYR A 333 -14.37 1.22 -0.79
CA TYR A 333 -13.49 2.32 -0.38
C TYR A 333 -13.72 3.59 -1.21
N MET A 334 -13.79 3.49 -2.55
CA MET A 334 -14.07 4.63 -3.43
C MET A 334 -15.45 5.24 -3.18
N GLN A 335 -16.45 4.41 -2.88
CA GLN A 335 -17.78 4.88 -2.55
C GLN A 335 -17.82 5.67 -1.24
N PHE A 336 -17.11 5.19 -0.19
CA PHE A 336 -17.03 5.87 1.10
C PHE A 336 -16.19 7.15 1.07
N SER A 337 -15.05 7.10 0.37
CA SER A 337 -14.11 8.23 0.32
C SER A 337 -14.48 9.29 -0.71
N GLY A 338 -15.35 8.97 -1.68
CA GLY A 338 -15.66 9.83 -2.83
C GLY A 338 -14.50 10.04 -3.80
N LEU A 339 -13.44 9.21 -3.69
CA LEU A 339 -12.27 9.27 -4.57
C LEU A 339 -12.54 8.48 -5.86
N THR A 340 -11.98 8.99 -6.96
CA THR A 340 -11.90 8.24 -8.23
C THR A 340 -10.53 7.58 -8.36
N LEU A 341 -10.44 6.56 -9.22
CA LEU A 341 -9.17 5.87 -9.50
C LEU A 341 -8.08 6.85 -9.99
N ASP A 342 -8.45 7.81 -10.83
CA ASP A 342 -7.52 8.81 -11.36
C ASP A 342 -6.96 9.71 -10.26
N LYS A 343 -7.82 10.17 -9.35
CA LYS A 343 -7.38 10.96 -8.19
C LYS A 343 -6.47 10.15 -7.26
N LEU A 344 -6.75 8.86 -7.08
CA LEU A 344 -5.89 7.98 -6.29
C LEU A 344 -4.51 7.82 -6.98
N LYS A 345 -4.47 7.64 -8.30
CA LYS A 345 -3.23 7.61 -9.08
C LYS A 345 -2.44 8.93 -8.95
N GLU A 346 -3.13 10.08 -9.02
CA GLU A 346 -2.48 11.39 -8.80
C GLU A 346 -1.88 11.53 -7.39
N GLN A 347 -2.56 11.03 -6.37
CA GLN A 347 -2.06 11.07 -4.98
C GLN A 347 -0.81 10.21 -4.77
N VAL A 348 -0.75 9.03 -5.38
CA VAL A 348 0.40 8.12 -5.22
C VAL A 348 1.56 8.46 -6.16
N ARG A 349 1.35 9.30 -7.18
CA ARG A 349 2.37 9.65 -8.19
C ARG A 349 3.70 10.16 -7.60
N PRO A 350 3.76 11.09 -6.63
CA PRO A 350 5.03 11.55 -6.05
C PRO A 350 5.81 10.43 -5.37
N GLU A 351 5.11 9.51 -4.72
CA GLU A 351 5.71 8.33 -4.10
C GLU A 351 6.20 7.33 -5.16
N ALA A 352 5.41 7.12 -6.22
CA ALA A 352 5.79 6.28 -7.37
C ALA A 352 7.08 6.77 -8.03
N GLU A 353 7.19 8.07 -8.29
CA GLU A 353 8.42 8.68 -8.81
C GLU A 353 9.61 8.47 -7.87
N THR A 354 9.41 8.59 -6.57
CA THR A 354 10.45 8.39 -5.58
C THR A 354 10.90 6.93 -5.54
N ARG A 355 9.97 5.97 -5.58
CA ARG A 355 10.27 4.53 -5.63
C ARG A 355 11.08 4.15 -6.89
N ILE A 356 10.67 4.67 -8.05
CA ILE A 356 11.41 4.47 -9.31
C ILE A 356 12.83 5.02 -9.20
N LYS A 357 12.99 6.28 -8.73
CA LYS A 357 14.30 6.90 -8.56
C LYS A 357 15.19 6.11 -7.62
N SER A 358 14.65 5.64 -6.51
CA SER A 358 15.35 4.80 -5.54
C SER A 358 15.86 3.51 -6.19
N SER A 359 14.99 2.77 -6.87
CA SER A 359 15.34 1.52 -7.54
C SER A 359 16.43 1.73 -8.58
N LEU A 360 16.27 2.71 -9.47
CA LEU A 360 17.24 3.01 -10.53
C LEU A 360 18.61 3.43 -9.98
N VAL A 361 18.64 4.25 -8.93
CA VAL A 361 19.89 4.70 -8.30
C VAL A 361 20.60 3.54 -7.63
N LEU A 362 19.89 2.72 -6.87
CA LEU A 362 20.47 1.57 -6.16
C LEU A 362 20.97 0.49 -7.12
N GLU A 363 20.22 0.21 -8.17
CA GLU A 363 20.65 -0.72 -9.22
C GLU A 363 21.91 -0.21 -9.96
N GLN A 364 21.99 1.10 -10.20
CA GLN A 364 23.17 1.68 -10.82
C GLN A 364 24.37 1.63 -9.88
N ILE A 365 24.19 1.86 -8.58
CA ILE A 365 25.25 1.69 -7.57
C ILE A 365 25.72 0.23 -7.53
N ALA A 366 24.79 -0.74 -7.53
CA ALA A 366 25.13 -2.15 -7.56
C ALA A 366 25.97 -2.52 -8.80
N LYS A 367 25.67 -1.95 -9.97
CA LYS A 367 26.44 -2.13 -11.20
C LYS A 367 27.81 -1.49 -11.13
N ASP A 368 27.92 -0.24 -10.67
CA ASP A 368 29.17 0.51 -10.58
C ASP A 368 30.16 -0.13 -9.60
N GLU A 369 29.65 -0.63 -8.46
CA GLU A 369 30.41 -1.33 -7.43
C GLU A 369 30.60 -2.82 -7.75
N LYS A 370 30.03 -3.31 -8.86
CA LYS A 370 30.10 -4.71 -9.30
C LYS A 370 29.67 -5.70 -8.22
N ILE A 371 28.54 -5.41 -7.60
CA ILE A 371 27.97 -6.28 -6.58
C ILE A 371 27.37 -7.51 -7.26
N GLU A 372 28.05 -8.63 -7.12
CA GLU A 372 27.58 -9.92 -7.61
C GLU A 372 26.95 -10.72 -6.47
N ILE A 373 25.86 -11.40 -6.78
CA ILE A 373 25.18 -12.30 -5.85
C ILE A 373 25.56 -13.75 -6.20
N THR A 374 26.12 -14.45 -5.23
CA THR A 374 26.46 -15.87 -5.39
C THR A 374 25.21 -16.73 -5.32
N ASP A 375 25.29 -17.94 -5.88
CA ASP A 375 24.17 -18.89 -5.81
C ASP A 375 23.90 -19.32 -4.36
N GLU A 376 24.92 -19.36 -3.49
CA GLU A 376 24.78 -19.63 -2.06
C GLU A 376 23.94 -18.56 -1.34
N GLU A 377 24.11 -17.29 -1.69
CA GLU A 377 23.31 -16.17 -1.12
C GLU A 377 21.88 -16.20 -1.61
N LEU A 378 21.67 -16.51 -2.91
CA LEU A 378 20.34 -16.72 -3.46
C LEU A 378 19.64 -17.89 -2.75
N ASP A 379 20.32 -18.98 -2.56
CA ASP A 379 19.80 -20.16 -1.87
C ASP A 379 19.41 -19.85 -0.42
N ALA A 380 20.24 -19.09 0.29
CA ALA A 380 19.93 -18.66 1.66
C ALA A 380 18.68 -17.76 1.72
N GLU A 381 18.47 -16.91 0.71
CA GLU A 381 17.26 -16.07 0.65
C GLU A 381 16.02 -16.90 0.34
N ILE A 382 16.12 -17.88 -0.55
CA ILE A 382 15.03 -18.83 -0.84
C ILE A 382 14.67 -19.64 0.42
N GLU A 383 15.67 -20.04 1.21
CA GLU A 383 15.45 -20.76 2.49
C GLU A 383 14.70 -19.89 3.50
N LYS A 384 15.05 -18.62 3.64
CA LYS A 384 14.32 -17.67 4.50
C LYS A 384 12.88 -17.49 4.04
N MET A 385 12.68 -17.33 2.74
CA MET A 385 11.35 -17.20 2.14
C MET A 385 10.52 -18.45 2.37
N ALA A 386 11.09 -19.62 2.16
CA ALA A 386 10.42 -20.91 2.42
C ALA A 386 10.00 -21.07 3.89
N ALA A 387 10.88 -20.70 4.82
CA ALA A 387 10.57 -20.70 6.24
C ALA A 387 9.40 -19.76 6.60
N GLN A 388 9.35 -18.57 5.98
CA GLN A 388 8.26 -17.61 6.19
C GLN A 388 6.90 -18.12 5.69
N TYR A 389 6.89 -18.87 4.59
CA TYR A 389 5.68 -19.48 4.03
C TYR A 389 5.37 -20.88 4.60
N GLY A 390 6.19 -21.40 5.50
CA GLY A 390 6.02 -22.74 6.06
C GLY A 390 6.19 -23.86 5.01
N MET A 391 7.01 -23.63 3.98
CA MET A 391 7.28 -24.55 2.89
C MET A 391 8.70 -25.15 3.00
N GLU A 392 8.91 -26.28 2.34
CA GLU A 392 10.25 -26.84 2.17
C GLU A 392 11.02 -26.05 1.09
N ALA A 393 12.26 -25.66 1.37
CA ALA A 393 13.08 -24.85 0.47
C ALA A 393 13.26 -25.49 -0.92
N ASP A 394 13.45 -26.82 -0.96
CA ASP A 394 13.61 -27.56 -2.22
C ASP A 394 12.38 -27.47 -3.12
N LYS A 395 11.18 -27.51 -2.53
CA LYS A 395 9.94 -27.32 -3.29
C LYS A 395 9.82 -25.91 -3.84
N LEU A 396 10.16 -24.90 -3.04
CA LEU A 396 10.13 -23.51 -3.50
C LEU A 396 11.12 -23.28 -4.64
N LYS A 397 12.33 -23.87 -4.58
CA LYS A 397 13.34 -23.82 -5.63
C LYS A 397 12.86 -24.41 -6.97
N GLU A 398 12.02 -25.44 -6.95
CA GLU A 398 11.44 -26.06 -8.16
C GLU A 398 10.38 -25.16 -8.82
N TYR A 399 9.66 -24.36 -8.03
CA TYR A 399 8.65 -23.42 -8.56
C TYR A 399 9.24 -22.12 -9.10
N ILE A 400 10.43 -21.72 -8.62
CA ILE A 400 11.10 -20.48 -9.05
C ILE A 400 11.85 -20.77 -10.37
N GLY A 401 11.40 -20.13 -11.44
CA GLY A 401 12.05 -20.20 -12.75
C GLY A 401 13.34 -19.37 -12.80
N ASP A 402 14.08 -19.49 -13.91
CA ASP A 402 15.37 -18.79 -14.06
C ASP A 402 15.18 -17.26 -14.10
N ASN A 403 14.09 -16.77 -14.67
CA ASN A 403 13.76 -15.33 -14.69
C ASN A 403 13.51 -14.78 -13.29
N GLU A 404 12.79 -15.53 -12.45
CA GLU A 404 12.54 -15.16 -11.06
C GLU A 404 13.83 -15.17 -10.24
N LYS A 405 14.72 -16.13 -10.48
CA LYS A 405 16.05 -16.17 -9.83
C LYS A 405 16.88 -14.94 -10.18
N GLU A 406 16.89 -14.54 -11.46
CA GLU A 406 17.59 -13.33 -11.90
C GLU A 406 16.97 -12.05 -11.31
N ALA A 407 15.65 -12.01 -11.15
CA ALA A 407 14.99 -10.91 -10.44
C ALA A 407 15.38 -10.87 -8.96
N MET A 408 15.38 -12.02 -8.26
CA MET A 408 15.83 -12.11 -6.88
C MET A 408 17.28 -11.72 -6.69
N LYS A 409 18.18 -12.12 -7.62
CA LYS A 409 19.58 -11.68 -7.59
C LYS A 409 19.70 -10.16 -7.70
N ARG A 410 18.89 -9.53 -8.55
CA ARG A 410 18.85 -8.05 -8.67
C ARG A 410 18.38 -7.39 -7.38
N ASP A 411 17.34 -7.91 -6.76
CA ASP A 411 16.82 -7.38 -5.48
C ASP A 411 17.84 -7.53 -4.34
N LEU A 412 18.53 -8.67 -4.27
CA LEU A 412 19.63 -8.88 -3.32
C LEU A 412 20.81 -7.93 -3.57
N ALA A 413 21.16 -7.67 -4.83
CA ALA A 413 22.20 -6.72 -5.17
C ALA A 413 21.84 -5.29 -4.75
N VAL A 414 20.56 -4.91 -4.91
CA VAL A 414 20.03 -3.63 -4.42
C VAL A 414 20.13 -3.55 -2.89
N THR A 415 19.76 -4.62 -2.20
CA THR A 415 19.88 -4.68 -0.73
C THR A 415 21.31 -4.51 -0.27
N LYS A 416 22.27 -5.20 -0.90
CA LYS A 416 23.70 -5.03 -0.62
C LYS A 416 24.21 -3.61 -0.96
N ALA A 417 23.65 -2.97 -1.98
CA ALA A 417 24.00 -1.59 -2.30
C ALA A 417 23.53 -0.63 -1.19
N VAL A 418 22.36 -0.87 -0.58
CA VAL A 418 21.91 -0.13 0.60
C VAL A 418 22.85 -0.37 1.78
N ASP A 419 23.22 -1.61 2.06
CA ASP A 419 24.15 -1.93 3.14
C ASP A 419 25.50 -1.22 2.94
N LEU A 420 26.05 -1.23 1.72
CA LEU A 420 27.29 -0.52 1.37
C LEU A 420 27.17 0.99 1.63
N ILE A 421 26.05 1.58 1.25
CA ILE A 421 25.78 3.01 1.52
C ILE A 421 25.77 3.25 3.02
N MET A 422 25.06 2.42 3.79
CA MET A 422 24.90 2.57 5.23
C MET A 422 26.19 2.35 6.00
N GLU A 423 27.05 1.45 5.59
CA GLU A 423 28.39 1.29 6.17
C GLU A 423 29.28 2.55 6.00
N ASN A 424 29.05 3.33 4.94
CA ASN A 424 29.81 4.53 4.62
C ASN A 424 29.11 5.84 5.02
N VAL A 425 27.97 5.78 5.67
CA VAL A 425 27.19 6.95 6.12
C VAL A 425 27.95 7.70 7.23
N LYS A 426 27.83 9.02 7.24
CA LYS A 426 28.31 9.88 8.31
C LYS A 426 27.14 10.42 9.12
N GLU A 427 27.05 10.01 10.37
CA GLU A 427 26.01 10.53 11.27
C GLU A 427 26.31 11.97 11.70
N ARG A 428 25.27 12.81 11.63
CA ARG A 428 25.27 14.18 12.13
C ARG A 428 24.25 14.30 13.25
N ALA A 429 24.60 14.95 14.34
CA ALA A 429 23.65 15.27 15.41
C ALA A 429 22.45 16.05 14.84
N LYS A 430 21.24 15.71 15.28
CA LYS A 430 20.01 16.40 14.91
C LYS A 430 20.17 17.88 15.27
N ALA A 431 20.02 18.77 14.31
CA ALA A 431 20.01 20.19 14.59
C ALA A 431 18.78 20.50 15.46
N LYS A 432 18.96 21.00 16.68
CA LYS A 432 17.85 21.39 17.55
C LYS A 432 16.88 22.30 16.82
N SER A 433 15.61 21.96 16.86
CA SER A 433 14.56 22.74 16.21
C SER A 433 14.48 24.14 16.83
N LYS A 434 13.96 25.12 16.07
CA LYS A 434 13.79 26.49 16.57
C LYS A 434 12.98 26.56 17.86
N LYS A 435 12.01 25.63 18.04
CA LYS A 435 11.18 25.50 19.25
C LYS A 435 11.95 24.96 20.46
N GLU A 436 12.86 24.01 20.25
CA GLU A 436 13.71 23.47 21.33
C GLU A 436 14.75 24.51 21.80
N LYS A 437 15.27 25.32 20.87
CA LYS A 437 16.16 26.45 21.23
C LYS A 437 15.45 27.54 21.99
N GLU A 438 14.20 27.87 21.65
CA GLU A 438 13.36 28.84 22.34
C GLU A 438 12.87 28.33 23.71
N ALA A 439 12.77 27.03 23.92
CA ALA A 439 12.44 26.42 25.20
C ALA A 439 13.68 26.47 26.16
N GLU A 440 14.87 26.11 25.68
CA GLU A 440 16.11 26.18 26.46
C GLU A 440 16.54 27.65 26.81
N GLU A 441 16.26 28.62 25.92
CA GLU A 441 16.49 30.03 26.23
C GLU A 441 15.54 30.56 27.31
N LYS A 442 14.35 29.96 27.47
CA LYS A 442 13.41 30.34 28.54
C LYS A 442 13.72 29.69 29.89
N GLU A 443 14.19 28.45 29.91
CA GLU A 443 14.66 27.78 31.13
C GLU A 443 15.96 28.39 31.66
N GLY A 444 16.89 28.86 30.79
CA GLY A 444 18.14 29.51 31.18
C GLY A 444 18.02 30.96 31.65
N THR A 445 16.82 31.54 31.65
CA THR A 445 16.56 32.91 32.15
C THR A 445 15.82 32.96 33.49
N GLU A 446 15.49 31.80 34.08
CA GLU A 446 14.84 31.68 35.40
C GLU A 446 15.80 31.20 36.53
N GLU A 447 17.14 31.14 36.32
CA GLU A 447 18.13 30.95 37.38
C GLU A 447 18.80 32.28 37.83
#